data_0264c8c63fe57a878a942a84f49e06f1
#
_entry.id   0264c8c63fe57a878a942a84f49e06f1
#
_cell.length_a   1.000
_cell.length_b   1.000
_cell.length_c   1.000
_cell.angle_alpha   90.00
_cell.angle_beta   90.00
_cell.angle_gamma   90.00
#
_symmetry.space_group_name_H-M   'P 1'
#
loop_
_entity.id
_entity.type
_entity.pdbx_description
1 polymer ?
#
loop_
_entity_poly.entity_id
_entity_poly.type
_entity_poly.pdbx_seq_one_letter_code
_entity_poly.pdbx_strand_id
1 'polypeptide(L)'
;MIFFLGMPLASAHPFLLDTEPGQGQNAPAGITQVISNYSEAVEIGFSELKVYDANGNQIDNRDTAYNNDETSLIVTTPPLEEGVYTITSKVLSKVDGHL
;
A
#
# COMPACT_ATOMS: atom_id res chain seq x y z
N MET A 1 14.90 10.14 -6.39
CA MET A 1 13.47 10.41 -6.60
C MET A 1 12.72 9.07 -6.74
N ILE A 2 11.62 8.94 -6.03
CA ILE A 2 10.80 7.72 -6.05
C ILE A 2 9.50 8.03 -6.76
N PHE A 3 9.14 7.19 -7.71
CA PHE A 3 7.91 7.34 -8.48
C PHE A 3 7.04 6.11 -8.28
N PHE A 4 5.76 6.32 -7.96
CA PHE A 4 4.82 5.24 -7.74
C PHE A 4 3.76 5.21 -8.83
N LEU A 5 3.55 4.02 -9.39
CA LEU A 5 2.49 3.78 -10.34
C LEU A 5 1.22 3.41 -9.59
N GLY A 6 0.10 3.80 -10.14
CA GLY A 6 -1.19 3.45 -9.57
C GLY A 6 -1.52 1.99 -9.79
N MET A 7 -2.56 1.53 -9.13
CA MET A 7 -3.04 0.18 -9.24
C MET A 7 -4.54 0.19 -9.55
N PRO A 8 -5.03 -0.81 -10.28
CA PRO A 8 -6.45 -0.91 -10.53
C PRO A 8 -7.18 -1.33 -9.25
N LEU A 9 -8.39 -0.85 -9.09
CA LEU A 9 -9.27 -1.31 -8.03
C LEU A 9 -10.04 -2.52 -8.54
N ALA A 10 -9.89 -3.63 -7.84
CA ALA A 10 -10.56 -4.88 -8.21
C ALA A 10 -11.92 -5.02 -7.57
N SER A 11 -12.22 -4.22 -6.55
CA SER A 11 -13.44 -4.36 -5.76
C SER A 11 -14.11 -3.01 -5.55
N ALA A 12 -15.41 -3.05 -5.38
CA ALA A 12 -16.17 -1.84 -5.07
C ALA A 12 -15.98 -1.36 -3.63
N HIS A 13 -15.60 -2.24 -2.71
CA HIS A 13 -15.52 -1.94 -1.27
C HIS A 13 -14.34 -2.66 -0.67
N PRO A 14 -13.54 -1.97 0.12
CA PRO A 14 -13.41 -0.53 0.31
C PRO A 14 -12.66 0.11 -0.85
N PHE A 15 -12.78 1.42 -0.96
CA PHE A 15 -12.03 2.16 -1.96
C PHE A 15 -10.68 2.57 -1.41
N LEU A 16 -9.67 2.50 -2.25
CA LEU A 16 -8.39 3.13 -1.97
C LEU A 16 -8.55 4.63 -2.14
N LEU A 17 -8.29 5.38 -1.08
CA LEU A 17 -8.35 6.84 -1.13
C LEU A 17 -7.03 7.42 -1.64
N ASP A 18 -5.93 7.00 -1.04
CA ASP A 18 -4.61 7.43 -1.46
C ASP A 18 -3.54 6.52 -0.87
N THR A 19 -2.31 6.74 -1.29
CA THR A 19 -1.13 6.11 -0.70
C THR A 19 -0.15 7.21 -0.30
N GLU A 20 0.79 6.87 0.59
CA GLU A 20 1.86 7.77 1.00
C GLU A 20 3.18 7.00 0.90
N PRO A 21 4.03 7.29 -0.06
CA PRO A 21 3.93 8.33 -1.11
C PRO A 21 2.81 8.05 -2.11
N GLY A 22 2.27 9.11 -2.68
CA GLY A 22 1.15 9.03 -3.62
C GLY A 22 1.56 8.60 -5.02
N GLN A 23 0.55 8.18 -5.79
CA GLN A 23 0.74 7.80 -7.18
C GLN A 23 1.30 8.99 -7.97
N GLY A 24 2.34 8.74 -8.75
CA GLY A 24 2.97 9.77 -9.57
C GLY A 24 3.76 10.78 -8.77
N GLN A 25 3.82 10.64 -7.46
CA GLN A 25 4.50 11.57 -6.59
C GLN A 25 5.99 11.26 -6.55
N ASN A 26 6.79 12.32 -6.54
CA ASN A 26 8.22 12.23 -6.29
C ASN A 26 8.46 12.39 -4.80
N ALA A 27 9.18 11.46 -4.22
CA ALA A 27 9.51 11.50 -2.81
C ALA A 27 11.02 11.41 -2.62
N PRO A 28 11.55 11.96 -1.52
CA PRO A 28 12.99 11.84 -1.27
C PRO A 28 13.39 10.39 -1.04
N ALA A 29 14.62 10.06 -1.39
CA ALA A 29 15.18 8.75 -1.08
C ALA A 29 15.27 8.56 0.44
N GLY A 30 15.29 7.31 0.89
CA GLY A 30 15.40 6.98 2.30
C GLY A 30 14.07 6.66 2.98
N ILE A 31 12.98 6.62 2.22
CA ILE A 31 11.68 6.22 2.76
C ILE A 31 11.77 4.80 3.31
N THR A 32 11.15 4.58 4.46
CA THR A 32 11.17 3.29 5.13
C THR A 32 9.79 2.70 5.36
N GLN A 33 8.74 3.36 4.89
CA GLN A 33 7.39 2.81 5.00
C GLN A 33 6.51 3.35 3.90
N VAL A 34 5.47 2.57 3.60
CA VAL A 34 4.42 2.93 2.65
C VAL A 34 3.09 2.73 3.34
N ILE A 35 2.17 3.66 3.15
CA ILE A 35 0.86 3.64 3.77
C ILE A 35 -0.20 3.69 2.66
N SER A 36 -1.26 2.90 2.82
CA SER A 36 -2.44 2.99 1.96
C SER A 36 -3.66 3.28 2.83
N ASN A 37 -4.48 4.23 2.39
CA ASN A 37 -5.64 4.68 3.13
C ASN A 37 -6.92 4.31 2.38
N TYR A 38 -7.91 3.80 3.11
CA TYR A 38 -9.15 3.28 2.53
C TYR A 38 -10.37 4.00 3.08
N SER A 39 -11.47 3.91 2.33
CA SER A 39 -12.71 4.57 2.68
C SER A 39 -13.42 3.93 3.87
N GLU A 40 -13.09 2.70 4.21
CA GLU A 40 -13.67 2.01 5.35
C GLU A 40 -12.70 0.95 5.88
N ALA A 41 -13.03 0.35 7.00
CA ALA A 41 -12.16 -0.60 7.67
C ALA A 41 -11.93 -1.86 6.82
N VAL A 42 -10.72 -2.40 6.88
CA VAL A 42 -10.30 -3.58 6.12
C VAL A 42 -9.89 -4.70 7.08
N GLU A 43 -10.03 -5.94 6.62
CA GLU A 43 -9.62 -7.13 7.35
C GLU A 43 -8.14 -7.38 7.12
N ILE A 44 -7.32 -7.18 8.14
CA ILE A 44 -5.86 -7.30 7.99
C ILE A 44 -5.43 -8.71 7.56
N GLY A 45 -6.10 -9.73 8.03
CA GLY A 45 -5.76 -11.11 7.71
C GLY A 45 -5.99 -11.48 6.25
N PHE A 46 -6.77 -10.70 5.53
CA PHE A 46 -7.10 -10.92 4.13
C PHE A 46 -6.70 -9.74 3.25
N SER A 47 -5.91 -8.83 3.81
CA SER A 47 -5.51 -7.62 3.10
C SER A 47 -4.00 -7.60 2.98
N GLU A 48 -3.49 -7.10 1.84
CA GLU A 48 -2.06 -7.07 1.56
C GLU A 48 -1.67 -5.72 1.00
N LEU A 49 -0.49 -5.27 1.37
CA LEU A 49 0.16 -4.10 0.79
C LEU A 49 1.57 -4.51 0.44
N LYS A 50 1.92 -4.40 -0.83
CA LYS A 50 3.22 -4.84 -1.33
C LYS A 50 3.89 -3.73 -2.11
N VAL A 51 5.21 -3.71 -2.07
CA VAL A 51 6.01 -2.73 -2.80
C VAL A 51 7.03 -3.48 -3.65
N TYR A 52 7.08 -3.14 -4.93
CA TYR A 52 7.99 -3.75 -5.90
C TYR A 52 8.92 -2.70 -6.47
N ASP A 53 10.15 -3.09 -6.74
CA ASP A 53 11.10 -2.22 -7.43
C ASP A 53 10.88 -2.25 -8.95
N ALA A 54 11.70 -1.52 -9.69
CA ALA A 54 11.56 -1.42 -11.15
C ALA A 54 11.81 -2.75 -11.86
N ASN A 55 12.48 -3.68 -11.21
CA ASN A 55 12.76 -5.00 -11.76
C ASN A 55 11.69 -6.03 -11.41
N GLY A 56 10.64 -5.64 -10.67
CA GLY A 56 9.57 -6.52 -10.27
C GLY A 56 9.87 -7.32 -9.01
N ASN A 57 10.91 -6.98 -8.27
CA ASN A 57 11.23 -7.65 -7.02
C ASN A 57 10.46 -7.02 -5.87
N GLN A 58 9.81 -7.85 -5.06
CA GLN A 58 9.14 -7.35 -3.86
C GLN A 58 10.19 -6.97 -2.83
N ILE A 59 10.17 -5.70 -2.40
CA ILE A 59 11.23 -5.16 -1.54
C ILE A 59 10.72 -4.74 -0.17
N ASP A 60 9.44 -4.86 0.11
CA ASP A 60 8.93 -4.57 1.44
C ASP A 60 9.30 -5.68 2.42
N ASN A 61 9.17 -5.40 3.70
CA ASN A 61 9.54 -6.32 4.77
C ASN A 61 8.45 -7.33 5.11
N ARG A 62 7.35 -7.33 4.37
CA ARG A 62 6.23 -8.28 4.53
C ARG A 62 5.63 -8.24 5.93
N ASP A 63 5.56 -7.05 6.49
CA ASP A 63 5.10 -6.81 7.85
C ASP A 63 3.83 -5.96 7.89
N THR A 64 2.97 -6.11 6.91
CA THR A 64 1.75 -5.30 6.80
C THR A 64 0.98 -5.27 8.12
N ALA A 65 0.66 -4.07 8.55
CA ALA A 65 -0.11 -3.82 9.75
C ALA A 65 -1.16 -2.75 9.45
N TYR A 66 -2.03 -2.44 10.40
CA TYR A 66 -3.03 -1.42 10.20
C TYR A 66 -3.09 -0.46 11.39
N ASN A 67 -3.71 0.71 11.16
CA ASN A 67 -3.89 1.71 12.21
C ASN A 67 -5.03 1.29 13.16
N ASN A 68 -5.28 2.12 14.17
CA ASN A 68 -6.30 1.82 15.19
C ASN A 68 -7.71 1.71 14.61
N ASP A 69 -8.00 2.48 13.56
CA ASP A 69 -9.32 2.47 12.93
C ASP A 69 -9.44 1.40 11.86
N GLU A 70 -8.36 0.70 11.56
CA GLU A 70 -8.30 -0.35 10.55
C GLU A 70 -8.61 0.18 9.13
N THR A 71 -8.43 1.47 8.93
CA THR A 71 -8.68 2.11 7.64
C THR A 71 -7.40 2.37 6.84
N SER A 72 -6.26 2.01 7.37
CA SER A 72 -4.97 2.18 6.70
C SER A 72 -4.11 0.95 6.88
N LEU A 73 -3.43 0.57 5.80
CA LEU A 73 -2.40 -0.45 5.86
C LEU A 73 -1.04 0.23 5.81
N ILE A 74 -0.10 -0.32 6.56
CA ILE A 74 1.28 0.18 6.62
C ILE A 74 2.21 -1.00 6.40
N VAL A 75 3.18 -0.83 5.51
CA VAL A 75 4.24 -1.82 5.32
C VAL A 75 5.57 -1.10 5.40
N THR A 76 6.55 -1.70 6.07
CA THR A 76 7.89 -1.11 6.13
C THR A 76 8.75 -1.64 4.99
N THR A 77 9.76 -0.85 4.67
CA THR A 77 10.73 -1.19 3.62
C THR A 77 12.12 -0.90 4.14
N PRO A 78 13.15 -1.51 3.54
CA PRO A 78 14.49 -0.96 3.68
C PRO A 78 14.49 0.47 3.15
N PRO A 79 15.46 1.31 3.54
CA PRO A 79 15.53 2.67 2.97
C PRO A 79 15.55 2.58 1.44
N LEU A 80 14.57 3.21 0.79
CA LEU A 80 14.43 3.11 -0.65
C LEU A 80 15.39 4.06 -1.35
N GLU A 81 16.08 3.53 -2.35
CA GLU A 81 16.95 4.32 -3.21
C GLU A 81 16.12 5.02 -4.29
N GLU A 82 16.74 5.94 -4.99
CA GLU A 82 16.14 6.57 -6.15
C GLU A 82 15.71 5.54 -7.16
N GLY A 83 14.48 5.65 -7.66
CA GLY A 83 13.97 4.68 -8.62
C GLY A 83 12.46 4.77 -8.73
N VAL A 84 11.91 3.86 -9.53
CA VAL A 84 10.47 3.71 -9.74
C VAL A 84 10.00 2.48 -8.98
N TYR A 85 8.94 2.65 -8.20
CA TYR A 85 8.37 1.58 -7.38
C TYR A 85 6.90 1.42 -7.68
N THR A 86 6.40 0.20 -7.54
CA THR A 86 4.98 -0.10 -7.71
C THR A 86 4.42 -0.56 -6.38
N ILE A 87 3.32 0.05 -5.97
CA ILE A 87 2.58 -0.37 -4.79
C ILE A 87 1.35 -1.12 -5.26
N THR A 88 1.11 -2.30 -4.69
CA THR A 88 -0.12 -3.04 -4.93
C THR A 88 -0.84 -3.26 -3.62
N SER A 89 -2.16 -3.23 -3.66
CA SER A 89 -2.96 -3.58 -2.48
C SER A 89 -4.10 -4.50 -2.89
N LYS A 90 -4.45 -5.36 -1.95
CA LYS A 90 -5.58 -6.25 -2.08
C LYS A 90 -6.28 -6.23 -0.73
N VAL A 91 -7.54 -5.85 -0.70
CA VAL A 91 -8.25 -5.64 0.56
C VAL A 91 -9.61 -6.30 0.56
N LEU A 92 -10.04 -6.68 1.75
CA LEU A 92 -11.37 -7.17 2.03
C LEU A 92 -12.02 -6.24 3.05
N SER A 93 -13.26 -5.86 2.80
CA SER A 93 -13.99 -5.00 3.73
C SER A 93 -14.27 -5.73 5.02
N LYS A 94 -13.98 -5.07 6.14
CA LYS A 94 -14.32 -5.60 7.46
C LYS A 94 -15.79 -5.39 7.77
N VAL A 95 -16.36 -4.30 7.27
CA VAL A 95 -17.74 -3.93 7.56
C VAL A 95 -18.72 -4.96 7.00
N ASP A 96 -18.53 -5.33 5.73
CA ASP A 96 -19.40 -6.28 5.07
C ASP A 96 -19.18 -7.70 5.52
N GLY A 97 -17.94 -8.05 5.77
CA GLY A 97 -17.57 -9.41 6.12
C GLY A 97 -17.84 -10.42 5.02
N HIS A 98 -18.21 -9.98 3.83
CA HIS A 98 -18.40 -10.89 2.71
C HIS A 98 -17.64 -10.48 1.49
N LEU A 99 -17.54 -11.47 0.69
CA LEU A 99 -16.77 -11.40 -0.54
C LEU A 99 -17.66 -11.02 -1.70
#